data_7217f3b8c5c62bc65fa9a75d433e8613
#
_entry.id   7217f3b8c5c62bc65fa9a75d433e8613
#
_cell.length_a   1.000
_cell.length_b   1.000
_cell.length_c   1.000
_cell.angle_alpha   90.00
_cell.angle_beta   90.00
_cell.angle_gamma   90.00
#
_symmetry.space_group_name_H-M   'P 1'
#
loop_
_entity.id
_entity.type
_entity.pdbx_description
1 polymer ?
#
loop_
_entity_poly.entity_id
_entity_poly.type
_entity_poly.pdbx_seq_one_letter_code
_entity_poly.pdbx_strand_id
1 'polypeptide(L)'
;LPVAPPVGAVFMAWADTLTVEAWLARAASVEAVPPTLDALPVVRRQRFAVMLASPEWRRLSGALPSNGQVGSAGAAPVEGETRRALLAAVARQRLLAVELDDSAGYRIADVIAPVFDAAGGVDLTLSLTVVDDRELRGAEVRALAGRVVEAADQLTGAICGRIPDVG
;
A
#
# COMPACT_ATOMS: atom_id res chain seq x y z
N LEU A 1 12.83 5.44 4.87
CA LEU A 1 12.25 4.39 5.73
C LEU A 1 12.50 3.05 5.06
N PRO A 2 13.01 2.03 5.77
CA PRO A 2 13.03 0.70 5.19
C PRO A 2 11.58 0.25 4.98
N VAL A 3 11.22 0.05 3.72
CA VAL A 3 9.92 -0.47 3.32
C VAL A 3 9.89 -1.95 3.70
N ALA A 4 8.97 -2.32 4.59
CA ALA A 4 8.75 -3.70 5.05
C ALA A 4 7.29 -4.09 4.86
N PRO A 5 6.98 -5.38 4.67
CA PRO A 5 5.59 -5.84 4.53
C PRO A 5 4.67 -5.33 5.64
N PRO A 6 3.41 -5.02 5.33
CA PRO A 6 2.76 -5.01 4.01
C PRO A 6 3.01 -3.73 3.19
N VAL A 7 3.73 -2.75 3.76
CA VAL A 7 4.06 -1.48 3.09
C VAL A 7 4.98 -1.76 1.91
N GLY A 8 4.63 -1.20 0.75
CA GLY A 8 5.40 -1.41 -0.48
C GLY A 8 4.99 -2.62 -1.32
N ALA A 9 3.92 -3.34 -0.96
CA ALA A 9 3.42 -4.49 -1.73
C ALA A 9 3.18 -4.15 -3.20
N VAL A 10 2.74 -2.92 -3.51
CA VAL A 10 2.54 -2.47 -4.89
C VAL A 10 3.85 -2.43 -5.68
N PHE A 11 4.96 -1.98 -5.06
CA PHE A 11 6.28 -2.01 -5.71
C PHE A 11 6.76 -3.46 -5.89
N MET A 12 6.57 -4.28 -4.86
CA MET A 12 7.05 -5.67 -4.85
C MET A 12 6.30 -6.58 -5.82
N ALA A 13 5.07 -6.23 -6.18
CA ALA A 13 4.29 -7.00 -7.16
C ALA A 13 4.95 -7.05 -8.56
N TRP A 14 5.82 -6.10 -8.89
CA TRP A 14 6.58 -6.04 -10.15
C TRP A 14 8.10 -6.12 -9.95
N ALA A 15 8.57 -6.32 -8.73
CA ALA A 15 9.99 -6.48 -8.46
C ALA A 15 10.49 -7.90 -8.79
N ASP A 16 11.80 -8.04 -8.96
CA ASP A 16 12.45 -9.33 -9.10
C ASP A 16 12.44 -10.14 -7.78
N THR A 17 12.68 -11.42 -7.88
CA THR A 17 12.64 -12.36 -6.76
C THR A 17 13.59 -11.96 -5.62
N LEU A 18 14.81 -11.50 -5.94
CA LEU A 18 15.80 -11.12 -4.93
C LEU A 18 15.37 -9.88 -4.15
N THR A 19 14.76 -8.92 -4.83
CA THR A 19 14.20 -7.71 -4.21
C THR A 19 13.03 -8.06 -3.29
N VAL A 20 12.14 -8.97 -3.72
CA VAL A 20 11.02 -9.47 -2.90
C VAL A 20 11.54 -10.21 -1.67
N GLU A 21 12.52 -11.11 -1.82
CA GLU A 21 13.14 -11.83 -0.69
C GLU A 21 13.78 -10.88 0.32
N ALA A 22 14.52 -9.88 -0.14
CA ALA A 22 15.13 -8.86 0.72
C ALA A 22 14.08 -8.01 1.46
N TRP A 23 12.94 -7.75 0.82
CA TRP A 23 11.82 -7.07 1.44
C TRP A 23 11.14 -7.93 2.51
N LEU A 24 10.91 -9.21 2.22
CA LEU A 24 10.35 -10.17 3.19
C LEU A 24 11.27 -10.38 4.39
N ALA A 25 12.58 -10.43 4.18
CA ALA A 25 13.57 -10.57 5.25
C ALA A 25 13.49 -9.43 6.28
N ARG A 26 13.03 -8.25 5.88
CA ARG A 26 12.78 -7.13 6.81
C ARG A 26 11.57 -7.36 7.71
N ALA A 27 10.64 -8.23 7.32
CA ALA A 27 9.51 -8.65 8.15
C ALA A 27 9.90 -9.77 9.13
N ALA A 28 10.92 -10.57 8.81
CA ALA A 28 11.34 -11.69 9.63
C ALA A 28 11.92 -11.28 11.00
N SER A 29 12.25 -10.00 11.19
CA SER A 29 12.54 -9.42 12.50
C SER A 29 11.29 -9.19 13.37
N VAL A 30 10.10 -9.44 12.81
CA VAL A 30 8.79 -9.31 13.45
C VAL A 30 8.10 -10.67 13.29
N GLU A 31 7.70 -11.30 14.36
CA GLU A 31 7.15 -12.67 14.51
C GLU A 31 5.93 -13.05 13.61
N ALA A 32 5.70 -12.36 12.52
CA ALA A 32 4.59 -12.64 11.61
C ALA A 32 5.08 -12.61 10.16
N VAL A 33 5.14 -13.78 9.54
CA VAL A 33 5.15 -13.88 8.08
C VAL A 33 3.73 -13.54 7.61
N PRO A 34 3.51 -12.38 7.03
CA PRO A 34 2.19 -12.06 6.54
C PRO A 34 1.88 -12.94 5.32
N PRO A 35 0.61 -13.19 5.02
CA PRO A 35 0.16 -13.79 3.76
C PRO A 35 0.38 -12.82 2.56
N THR A 36 1.52 -12.15 2.54
CA THR A 36 1.83 -11.05 1.63
C THR A 36 2.37 -11.59 0.31
N LEU A 37 3.03 -12.77 0.32
CA LEU A 37 3.50 -13.40 -0.92
C LEU A 37 2.34 -13.79 -1.83
N ASP A 38 1.29 -14.39 -1.26
CA ASP A 38 0.09 -14.79 -2.02
C ASP A 38 -0.69 -13.57 -2.51
N ALA A 39 -0.49 -12.42 -1.88
CA ALA A 39 -1.11 -11.17 -2.26
C ALA A 39 -0.47 -10.52 -3.51
N LEU A 40 0.84 -10.70 -3.72
CA LEU A 40 1.55 -10.01 -4.81
C LEU A 40 1.00 -10.36 -6.21
N PRO A 41 0.72 -11.63 -6.56
CA PRO A 41 0.10 -11.97 -7.84
C PRO A 41 -1.28 -11.33 -8.01
N VAL A 42 -2.05 -11.21 -6.93
CA VAL A 42 -3.38 -10.57 -6.97
C VAL A 42 -3.25 -9.07 -7.19
N VAL A 43 -2.34 -8.39 -6.46
CA VAL A 43 -2.02 -6.97 -6.65
C VAL A 43 -1.56 -6.73 -8.10
N ARG A 44 -0.70 -7.60 -8.64
CA ARG A 44 -0.24 -7.52 -10.03
C ARG A 44 -1.39 -7.60 -11.02
N ARG A 45 -2.29 -8.58 -10.86
CA ARG A 45 -3.43 -8.79 -11.76
C ARG A 45 -4.43 -7.64 -11.72
N GLN A 46 -4.76 -7.14 -10.53
CA GLN A 46 -5.74 -6.08 -10.35
C GLN A 46 -5.17 -4.66 -10.45
N ARG A 47 -3.85 -4.52 -10.39
CA ARG A 47 -3.08 -3.25 -10.46
C ARG A 47 -3.43 -2.25 -9.34
N PHE A 48 -3.87 -2.73 -8.21
CA PHE A 48 -4.04 -1.92 -7.01
C PHE A 48 -3.87 -2.75 -5.75
N ALA A 49 -3.63 -2.07 -4.64
CA ALA A 49 -3.69 -2.62 -3.31
C ALA A 49 -4.61 -1.79 -2.43
N VAL A 50 -5.32 -2.44 -1.52
CA VAL A 50 -6.20 -1.78 -0.54
C VAL A 50 -5.62 -2.03 0.84
N MET A 51 -5.29 -0.93 1.54
CA MET A 51 -4.85 -0.97 2.93
C MET A 51 -6.06 -0.81 3.84
N LEU A 52 -6.25 -1.76 4.74
CA LEU A 52 -7.32 -1.68 5.74
C LEU A 52 -6.94 -0.71 6.85
N ALA A 53 -7.93 0.03 7.34
CA ALA A 53 -7.74 0.94 8.46
C ALA A 53 -7.57 0.15 9.76
N SER A 54 -6.51 0.47 10.50
CA SER A 54 -6.33 0.04 11.87
C SER A 54 -5.92 1.22 12.75
N PRO A 55 -6.19 1.19 14.06
CA PRO A 55 -5.74 2.23 14.96
C PRO A 55 -4.21 2.44 14.93
N GLU A 56 -3.46 1.35 14.81
CA GLU A 56 -1.99 1.36 14.74
C GLU A 56 -1.51 1.97 13.43
N TRP A 57 -2.13 1.60 12.30
CA TRP A 57 -1.83 2.18 10.99
C TRP A 57 -2.09 3.69 10.99
N ARG A 58 -3.22 4.13 11.55
CA ARG A 58 -3.54 5.57 11.67
C ARG A 58 -2.53 6.35 12.51
N ARG A 59 -2.06 5.78 13.62
CA ARG A 59 -1.00 6.37 14.45
C ARG A 59 0.32 6.45 13.69
N LEU A 60 0.67 5.39 12.96
CA LEU A 60 1.91 5.32 12.18
C LEU A 60 1.88 6.33 11.01
N SER A 61 0.79 6.33 10.22
CA SER A 61 0.66 7.24 9.07
C SER A 61 0.59 8.71 9.48
N GLY A 62 -0.04 9.02 10.61
CA GLY A 62 -0.07 10.37 11.16
C GLY A 62 1.29 10.87 11.69
N ALA A 63 2.19 9.94 12.02
CA ALA A 63 3.54 10.24 12.50
C ALA A 63 4.59 10.30 11.37
N LEU A 64 4.23 9.88 10.14
CA LEU A 64 5.10 9.98 8.98
C LEU A 64 5.01 11.40 8.39
N PRO A 65 6.16 12.05 8.08
CA PRO A 65 6.12 13.31 7.37
C PRO A 65 5.46 13.08 6.00
N SER A 66 4.34 13.74 5.77
CA SER A 66 3.65 13.71 4.49
C SER A 66 4.56 14.36 3.45
N ASN A 67 5.06 13.60 2.49
CA ASN A 67 5.81 14.14 1.37
C ASN A 67 4.90 15.10 0.59
N GLY A 68 5.08 16.40 0.79
CA GLY A 68 4.39 17.45 0.06
C GLY A 68 3.41 18.32 0.84
N GLN A 69 3.08 18.03 2.11
CA GLN A 69 2.34 18.98 2.95
C GLN A 69 3.28 19.73 3.88
N VAL A 70 3.70 20.89 3.45
CA VAL A 70 4.19 21.95 4.33
C VAL A 70 2.97 22.46 5.11
N GLY A 71 2.77 22.01 6.35
CA GLY A 71 1.80 22.68 7.20
C GLY A 71 0.88 21.86 8.10
N SER A 72 1.10 20.59 8.41
CA SER A 72 0.48 20.02 9.59
C SER A 72 1.42 20.17 10.81
N ALA A 73 1.44 21.37 11.37
CA ALA A 73 2.02 21.59 12.68
C ALA A 73 1.24 20.80 13.72
N GLY A 74 1.83 19.73 14.28
CA GLY A 74 1.23 19.09 15.44
C GLY A 74 1.55 17.63 15.72
N ALA A 75 2.07 16.84 14.80
CA ALA A 75 2.49 15.48 15.14
C ALA A 75 3.93 15.52 15.69
N ALA A 76 4.08 15.29 16.99
CA ALA A 76 5.40 15.10 17.60
C ALA A 76 6.10 13.91 16.92
N PRO A 77 7.42 13.98 16.65
CA PRO A 77 8.15 12.86 16.09
C PRO A 77 8.02 11.66 17.05
N VAL A 78 7.46 10.57 16.52
CA VAL A 78 7.34 9.32 17.28
C VAL A 78 8.75 8.79 17.54
N GLU A 79 9.10 8.63 18.80
CA GLU A 79 10.42 8.11 19.22
C GLU A 79 10.71 6.75 18.57
N GLY A 80 11.97 6.46 18.31
CA GLY A 80 12.39 5.30 17.52
C GLY A 80 11.90 3.94 18.06
N GLU A 81 11.67 3.83 19.38
CA GLU A 81 11.15 2.62 20.01
C GLU A 81 9.64 2.48 19.80
N THR A 82 8.88 3.55 20.01
CA THR A 82 7.42 3.58 19.74
C THR A 82 7.13 3.32 18.27
N ARG A 83 7.96 3.85 17.35
CA ARG A 83 7.86 3.62 15.92
C ARG A 83 8.13 2.16 15.56
N ARG A 84 9.14 1.50 16.19
CA ARG A 84 9.39 0.07 16.00
C ARG A 84 8.22 -0.77 16.51
N ALA A 85 7.67 -0.44 17.67
CA ALA A 85 6.51 -1.14 18.22
C ALA A 85 5.27 -1.00 17.32
N LEU A 86 5.02 0.20 16.77
CA LEU A 86 3.92 0.43 15.82
C LEU A 86 4.12 -0.35 14.51
N LEU A 87 5.34 -0.34 13.95
CA LEU A 87 5.66 -1.13 12.76
C LEU A 87 5.46 -2.63 13.00
N ALA A 88 5.87 -3.13 14.17
CA ALA A 88 5.66 -4.51 14.56
C ALA A 88 4.17 -4.85 14.74
N ALA A 89 3.38 -3.94 15.32
CA ALA A 89 1.95 -4.10 15.46
C ALA A 89 1.23 -4.11 14.10
N VAL A 90 1.62 -3.21 13.20
CA VAL A 90 1.12 -3.12 11.82
C VAL A 90 1.46 -4.37 11.02
N ALA A 91 2.69 -4.89 11.14
CA ALA A 91 3.13 -6.08 10.42
C ALA A 91 2.38 -7.36 10.84
N ARG A 92 1.85 -7.41 12.06
CA ARG A 92 1.04 -8.52 12.55
C ARG A 92 -0.42 -8.49 12.09
N GLN A 93 -0.87 -7.39 11.52
CA GLN A 93 -2.25 -7.23 11.09
C GLN A 93 -2.41 -7.55 9.61
N ARG A 94 -3.56 -8.11 9.26
CA ARG A 94 -3.97 -8.30 7.87
C ARG A 94 -4.44 -6.97 7.30
N LEU A 95 -3.49 -6.08 7.01
CA LEU A 95 -3.80 -4.74 6.53
C LEU A 95 -4.03 -4.67 5.01
N LEU A 96 -3.65 -5.70 4.28
CA LEU A 96 -3.83 -5.76 2.84
C LEU A 96 -5.08 -6.58 2.51
N ALA A 97 -6.10 -5.93 1.98
CA ALA A 97 -7.24 -6.63 1.40
C ALA A 97 -6.94 -6.92 -0.07
N VAL A 98 -6.80 -8.19 -0.41
CA VAL A 98 -6.46 -8.63 -1.77
C VAL A 98 -7.68 -9.10 -2.53
N GLU A 99 -8.57 -9.83 -1.88
CA GLU A 99 -9.83 -10.27 -2.46
C GLU A 99 -10.97 -9.53 -1.75
N LEU A 100 -11.69 -8.73 -2.51
CA LEU A 100 -12.83 -7.96 -2.02
C LEU A 100 -14.12 -8.70 -2.35
N ASP A 101 -14.89 -9.08 -1.33
CA ASP A 101 -16.27 -9.49 -1.51
C ASP A 101 -17.13 -8.24 -1.69
N ASP A 102 -17.89 -8.17 -2.79
CA ASP A 102 -18.70 -7.01 -3.15
C ASP A 102 -19.72 -6.62 -2.08
N SER A 103 -20.21 -7.60 -1.32
CA SER A 103 -21.25 -7.41 -0.30
C SER A 103 -20.67 -7.11 1.09
N ALA A 104 -19.42 -7.50 1.34
CA ALA A 104 -18.78 -7.31 2.63
C ALA A 104 -18.39 -5.85 2.88
N GLY A 105 -18.40 -5.46 4.16
CA GLY A 105 -17.99 -4.13 4.60
C GLY A 105 -16.49 -4.08 4.88
N TYR A 106 -15.85 -3.00 4.45
CA TYR A 106 -14.42 -2.74 4.65
C TYR A 106 -14.20 -1.33 5.19
N ARG A 107 -13.39 -1.23 6.23
CA ARG A 107 -12.81 0.05 6.65
C ARG A 107 -11.43 0.16 6.03
N ILE A 108 -11.28 1.05 5.07
CA ILE A 108 -10.05 1.22 4.31
C ILE A 108 -9.30 2.48 4.73
N ALA A 109 -7.98 2.41 4.72
CA ALA A 109 -7.10 3.56 4.93
C ALA A 109 -6.69 4.16 3.58
N ASP A 110 -6.17 3.30 2.70
CA ASP A 110 -5.63 3.75 1.41
C ASP A 110 -6.02 2.77 0.30
N VAL A 111 -6.21 3.32 -0.89
CA VAL A 111 -6.17 2.60 -2.16
C VAL A 111 -4.95 3.07 -2.93
N ILE A 112 -4.09 2.15 -3.34
CA ILE A 112 -2.78 2.45 -3.92
C ILE A 112 -2.67 1.77 -5.28
N ALA A 113 -2.31 2.51 -6.32
CA ALA A 113 -2.05 2.00 -7.66
C ALA A 113 -0.62 2.31 -8.12
N PRO A 114 0.00 1.44 -8.93
CA PRO A 114 1.34 1.65 -9.48
C PRO A 114 1.33 2.70 -10.59
N VAL A 115 2.42 3.47 -10.67
CA VAL A 115 2.78 4.31 -11.82
C VAL A 115 4.08 3.74 -12.38
N PHE A 116 4.08 3.37 -13.64
CA PHE A 116 5.18 2.63 -14.27
C PHE A 116 6.16 3.55 -14.98
N ASP A 117 7.43 3.19 -14.92
CA ASP A 117 8.49 3.80 -15.71
C ASP A 117 8.52 3.28 -17.16
N ALA A 118 9.46 3.77 -17.97
CA ALA A 118 9.64 3.35 -19.36
C ALA A 118 10.06 1.87 -19.52
N ALA A 119 10.66 1.28 -18.50
CA ALA A 119 11.05 -0.13 -18.48
C ALA A 119 9.91 -1.05 -18.03
N GLY A 120 8.82 -0.49 -17.50
CA GLY A 120 7.69 -1.23 -16.93
C GLY A 120 7.90 -1.59 -15.46
N GLY A 121 8.87 -0.99 -14.80
CA GLY A 121 9.04 -1.05 -13.35
C GLY A 121 8.10 -0.07 -12.65
N VAL A 122 7.80 -0.30 -11.37
CA VAL A 122 7.02 0.64 -10.56
C VAL A 122 7.97 1.65 -9.94
N ASP A 123 7.92 2.90 -10.42
CA ASP A 123 8.76 4.00 -9.93
C ASP A 123 8.04 4.83 -8.86
N LEU A 124 6.75 5.03 -9.06
CA LEU A 124 5.88 5.80 -8.17
C LEU A 124 4.60 5.04 -7.86
N THR A 125 3.86 5.52 -6.88
CA THR A 125 2.50 5.05 -6.61
C THR A 125 1.57 6.24 -6.44
N LEU A 126 0.34 6.09 -6.93
CA LEU A 126 -0.75 7.00 -6.63
C LEU A 126 -1.59 6.42 -5.51
N SER A 127 -1.81 7.19 -4.45
CA SER A 127 -2.63 6.78 -3.31
C SER A 127 -3.86 7.66 -3.18
N LEU A 128 -5.00 7.04 -2.89
CA LEU A 128 -6.20 7.69 -2.37
C LEU A 128 -6.33 7.34 -0.90
N THR A 129 -6.13 8.31 -0.01
CA THR A 129 -6.33 8.15 1.43
C THR A 129 -7.77 8.44 1.82
N VAL A 130 -8.38 7.52 2.55
CA VAL A 130 -9.74 7.69 3.10
C VAL A 130 -9.63 8.24 4.52
N VAL A 131 -10.09 9.46 4.71
CA VAL A 131 -9.96 10.19 5.99
C VAL A 131 -11.15 9.97 6.92
N ASP A 132 -12.29 9.53 6.41
CA ASP A 132 -13.44 9.19 7.22
C ASP A 132 -13.38 7.71 7.68
N ASP A 133 -14.04 7.40 8.78
CA ASP A 133 -14.03 6.06 9.38
C ASP A 133 -15.25 5.23 8.95
N ARG A 134 -15.87 5.59 7.84
CA ARG A 134 -17.03 4.87 7.34
C ARG A 134 -16.64 3.53 6.75
N GLU A 135 -17.54 2.59 6.87
CA GLU A 135 -17.46 1.29 6.23
C GLU A 135 -17.96 1.40 4.78
N LEU A 136 -17.17 0.90 3.84
CA LEU A 136 -17.50 0.83 2.42
C LEU A 136 -17.77 -0.61 2.02
N ARG A 137 -18.72 -0.86 1.15
CA ARG A 137 -18.91 -2.18 0.56
C ARG A 137 -17.77 -2.49 -0.42
N GLY A 138 -17.42 -3.76 -0.59
CA GLY A 138 -16.34 -4.16 -1.49
C GLY A 138 -16.55 -3.66 -2.92
N ALA A 139 -17.79 -3.59 -3.40
CA ALA A 139 -18.11 -2.99 -4.69
C ALA A 139 -17.76 -1.49 -4.77
N GLU A 140 -17.99 -0.73 -3.69
CA GLU A 140 -17.62 0.70 -3.61
C GLU A 140 -16.10 0.87 -3.56
N VAL A 141 -15.41 0.01 -2.78
CA VAL A 141 -13.93 -0.01 -2.72
C VAL A 141 -13.35 -0.30 -4.12
N ARG A 142 -13.92 -1.26 -4.83
CA ARG A 142 -13.49 -1.62 -6.19
C ARG A 142 -13.71 -0.49 -7.19
N ALA A 143 -14.82 0.22 -7.08
CA ALA A 143 -15.10 1.40 -7.90
C ALA A 143 -14.10 2.54 -7.62
N LEU A 144 -13.75 2.78 -6.36
CA LEU A 144 -12.71 3.73 -5.99
C LEU A 144 -11.35 3.30 -6.54
N ALA A 145 -10.99 2.02 -6.41
CA ALA A 145 -9.74 1.47 -6.93
C ALA A 145 -9.62 1.63 -8.44
N GLY A 146 -10.70 1.38 -9.19
CA GLY A 146 -10.74 1.60 -10.64
C GLY A 146 -10.38 3.05 -11.02
N ARG A 147 -10.91 4.03 -10.30
CA ARG A 147 -10.58 5.45 -10.52
C ARG A 147 -9.13 5.79 -10.20
N VAL A 148 -8.57 5.19 -9.16
CA VAL A 148 -7.16 5.39 -8.80
C VAL A 148 -6.24 4.76 -9.85
N VAL A 149 -6.57 3.57 -10.33
CA VAL A 149 -5.84 2.90 -11.43
C VAL A 149 -5.90 3.73 -12.70
N GLU A 150 -7.08 4.23 -13.09
CA GLU A 150 -7.22 5.09 -14.27
C GLU A 150 -6.35 6.35 -14.18
N ALA A 151 -6.34 7.01 -13.04
CA ALA A 151 -5.48 8.17 -12.81
C ALA A 151 -3.99 7.82 -12.82
N ALA A 152 -3.61 6.66 -12.26
CA ALA A 152 -2.23 6.16 -12.31
C ALA A 152 -1.78 5.81 -13.74
N ASP A 153 -2.69 5.27 -14.57
CA ASP A 153 -2.43 4.99 -15.99
C ASP A 153 -2.20 6.30 -16.79
N GLN A 154 -2.98 7.34 -16.49
CA GLN A 154 -2.78 8.68 -17.08
C GLN A 154 -1.41 9.26 -16.69
N LEU A 155 -1.01 9.13 -15.42
CA LEU A 155 0.32 9.56 -14.96
C LEU A 155 1.43 8.75 -15.63
N THR A 156 1.27 7.43 -15.73
CA THR A 156 2.20 6.55 -16.46
C THR A 156 2.40 7.04 -17.89
N GLY A 157 1.31 7.34 -18.61
CA GLY A 157 1.38 7.90 -19.95
C GLY A 157 2.07 9.27 -20.00
N ALA A 158 1.79 10.14 -19.04
CA ALA A 158 2.36 11.49 -18.97
C ALA A 158 3.89 11.49 -18.76
N ILE A 159 4.42 10.47 -18.06
CA ILE A 159 5.88 10.31 -17.84
C ILE A 159 6.54 9.38 -18.88
N CYS A 160 5.84 9.05 -19.97
CA CYS A 160 6.30 8.10 -20.98
C CYS A 160 6.60 6.69 -20.41
N GLY A 161 5.90 6.30 -19.37
CA GLY A 161 5.97 4.97 -18.79
C GLY A 161 5.22 3.93 -19.61
N ARG A 162 5.48 2.66 -19.33
CA ARG A 162 4.87 1.52 -20.03
C ARG A 162 4.20 0.59 -19.03
N ILE A 163 2.88 0.45 -19.16
CA ILE A 163 2.13 -0.56 -18.38
C ILE A 163 2.54 -1.95 -18.88
N PRO A 164 3.10 -2.83 -18.01
CA PRO A 164 3.49 -4.17 -18.43
C PRO A 164 2.26 -5.04 -18.67
N ASP A 165 2.34 -5.96 -19.63
CA ASP A 165 1.32 -6.96 -19.83
C ASP A 165 1.23 -7.87 -18.60
N VAL A 166 0.04 -8.02 -18.08
CA VAL A 166 -0.24 -8.95 -16.97
C VAL A 166 -0.62 -10.27 -17.61
N GLY A 167 0.37 -11.17 -17.74
CA GLY A 167 0.16 -12.52 -18.26
C GLY A 167 -0.68 -13.39 -17.33
#